data_0cbf7f6bb251868b6f447dc49e8126ba
#
_entry.id   0cbf7f6bb251868b6f447dc49e8126ba
#
_cell.length_a   1.000
_cell.length_b   1.000
_cell.length_c   1.000
_cell.angle_alpha   90.00
_cell.angle_beta   90.00
_cell.angle_gamma   90.00
#
_symmetry.space_group_name_H-M   'P 1'
#
loop_
_entity.id
_entity.type
_entity.pdbx_description
1 polymer ?
#
loop_
_entity_poly.entity_id
_entity_poly.type
_entity_poly.pdbx_seq_one_letter_code
_entity_poly.pdbx_strand_id
1 'polypeptide(L)'
;ALLNGSADCVVVVHPEITSGHNNFAARDHHFIFGDACTAVVLERAEDAIAGEQWEVLRGRLLTKFSNSIRNDFGFLNPSEDTERDPAELVFRQRGQQVFKEVCPMVVGHINEQLQALSLEASQVRRFWLHQANLKMNQLIAKGVLGRVPDEDEAPVILDRYANTSSA
;
A
#
# COMPACT_ATOMS: atom_id res chain seq x y z
N ALA A 1 -6.07 -15.54 13.97
CA ALA A 1 -6.81 -15.47 15.22
C ALA A 1 -8.29 -15.82 15.03
N LEU A 2 -9.02 -15.10 14.19
CA LEU A 2 -10.47 -15.34 13.94
C LEU A 2 -10.75 -16.76 13.41
N LEU A 3 -10.02 -17.19 12.37
CA LEU A 3 -10.25 -18.51 11.74
C LEU A 3 -9.92 -19.71 12.64
N ASN A 4 -9.03 -19.57 13.61
CA ASN A 4 -8.67 -20.64 14.54
C ASN A 4 -9.37 -20.50 15.91
N GLY A 5 -10.28 -19.54 16.05
CA GLY A 5 -11.06 -19.33 17.28
C GLY A 5 -10.29 -18.76 18.45
N SER A 6 -9.06 -18.26 18.26
CA SER A 6 -8.29 -17.66 19.36
C SER A 6 -8.70 -16.21 19.67
N ALA A 7 -9.53 -15.60 18.83
CA ALA A 7 -10.16 -14.31 19.05
C ALA A 7 -11.50 -14.24 18.33
N ASP A 8 -12.45 -13.51 18.86
CA ASP A 8 -13.76 -13.25 18.24
C ASP A 8 -13.77 -11.94 17.47
N CYS A 9 -12.93 -10.99 17.88
CA CYS A 9 -12.73 -9.70 17.24
C CYS A 9 -11.25 -9.35 17.21
N VAL A 10 -10.77 -8.76 16.11
CA VAL A 10 -9.40 -8.28 15.94
C VAL A 10 -9.42 -6.84 15.48
N VAL A 11 -8.72 -5.97 16.19
CA VAL A 11 -8.48 -4.59 15.78
C VAL A 11 -7.07 -4.49 15.23
N VAL A 12 -6.96 -4.13 13.96
CA VAL A 12 -5.67 -3.86 13.30
C VAL A 12 -5.48 -2.35 13.25
N VAL A 13 -4.40 -1.85 13.85
CA VAL A 13 -4.10 -0.41 13.91
C VAL A 13 -2.81 -0.15 13.15
N HIS A 14 -2.81 0.85 12.28
CA HIS A 14 -1.68 1.28 11.47
C HIS A 14 -1.29 2.73 11.83
N PRO A 15 -0.47 2.95 12.87
CA PRO A 15 0.07 4.26 13.18
C PRO A 15 1.32 4.50 12.34
N GLU A 16 1.24 5.38 11.34
CA GLU A 16 2.32 5.66 10.41
C GLU A 16 2.84 7.08 10.60
N ILE A 17 4.12 7.20 10.95
CA ILE A 17 4.88 8.46 11.00
C ILE A 17 5.96 8.39 9.93
N THR A 18 5.53 8.29 8.68
CA THR A 18 6.42 8.08 7.53
C THR A 18 7.14 9.34 7.10
N SER A 19 6.66 10.53 7.48
CA SER A 19 7.34 11.80 7.24
C SER A 19 8.76 11.84 7.84
N GLY A 20 9.00 11.11 8.93
CA GLY A 20 10.32 10.97 9.55
C GLY A 20 11.37 10.31 8.65
N HIS A 21 10.96 9.56 7.61
CA HIS A 21 11.85 8.94 6.65
C HIS A 21 12.14 9.82 5.41
N ASN A 22 11.50 10.99 5.30
CA ASN A 22 11.72 11.90 4.19
C ASN A 22 13.15 12.45 4.19
N ASN A 23 13.77 12.42 3.01
CA ASN A 23 14.98 13.16 2.77
C ASN A 23 14.64 14.57 2.26
N PHE A 24 14.53 15.54 3.15
CA PHE A 24 14.16 16.92 2.80
C PHE A 24 15.20 17.65 1.92
N ALA A 25 16.41 17.11 1.78
CA ALA A 25 17.42 17.61 0.86
C ALA A 25 17.27 17.06 -0.58
N ALA A 26 16.47 16.01 -0.79
CA ALA A 26 16.25 15.39 -2.09
C ALA A 26 15.06 16.02 -2.81
N ARG A 27 15.31 16.71 -3.95
CA ARG A 27 14.29 17.46 -4.67
C ARG A 27 13.20 16.62 -5.33
N ASP A 28 13.46 15.35 -5.60
CA ASP A 28 12.60 14.44 -6.36
C ASP A 28 11.68 13.59 -5.47
N HIS A 29 11.91 13.55 -4.14
CA HIS A 29 11.09 12.75 -3.23
C HIS A 29 10.97 13.29 -1.79
N HIS A 30 11.36 14.54 -1.51
CA HIS A 30 11.24 15.14 -0.18
C HIS A 30 9.79 15.30 0.33
N PHE A 31 8.83 15.23 -0.56
CA PHE A 31 7.39 15.44 -0.30
C PHE A 31 6.59 14.13 -0.39
N ILE A 32 7.25 12.97 -0.49
CA ILE A 32 6.56 11.73 -0.86
C ILE A 32 5.67 11.18 0.26
N PHE A 33 6.11 11.31 1.51
CA PHE A 33 5.43 10.71 2.65
C PHE A 33 4.61 11.71 3.47
N GLY A 34 3.48 11.21 3.99
CA GLY A 34 2.65 11.87 4.98
C GLY A 34 2.34 10.93 6.14
N ASP A 35 1.84 11.48 7.23
CA ASP A 35 1.54 10.75 8.46
C ASP A 35 0.05 10.50 8.59
N ALA A 36 -0.32 9.32 9.05
CA ALA A 36 -1.70 8.96 9.33
C ALA A 36 -1.78 7.83 10.36
N CYS A 37 -2.95 7.69 10.94
CA CYS A 37 -3.29 6.51 11.74
C CYS A 37 -4.67 6.01 11.31
N THR A 38 -4.73 4.74 10.93
CA THR A 38 -5.98 4.07 10.58
C THR A 38 -6.20 2.84 11.44
N ALA A 39 -7.45 2.39 11.53
CA ALA A 39 -7.79 1.16 12.21
C ALA A 39 -8.87 0.41 11.44
N VAL A 40 -8.76 -0.92 11.45
CA VAL A 40 -9.75 -1.84 10.87
C VAL A 40 -10.19 -2.82 11.95
N VAL A 41 -11.49 -3.00 12.08
CA VAL A 41 -12.08 -4.02 12.95
C VAL A 41 -12.48 -5.21 12.09
N LEU A 42 -12.03 -6.39 12.48
CA LEU A 42 -12.32 -7.66 11.82
C LEU A 42 -13.07 -8.58 12.79
N GLU A 43 -14.17 -9.14 12.34
CA GLU A 43 -15.00 -10.09 13.07
C GLU A 43 -15.29 -11.31 12.20
N ARG A 44 -15.76 -12.40 12.78
CA ARG A 44 -16.30 -13.51 12.00
C ARG A 44 -17.61 -13.10 11.36
N ALA A 45 -17.89 -13.61 10.16
CA ALA A 45 -19.10 -13.22 9.40
C ALA A 45 -20.41 -13.57 10.19
N GLU A 46 -20.41 -14.66 10.94
CA GLU A 46 -21.53 -15.08 11.78
C GLU A 46 -21.78 -14.18 13.00
N ASP A 47 -20.77 -13.46 13.47
CA ASP A 47 -20.87 -12.56 14.63
C ASP A 47 -21.11 -11.12 14.24
N ALA A 48 -21.08 -10.82 12.93
CA ALA A 48 -21.16 -9.47 12.41
C ALA A 48 -22.53 -8.82 12.68
N ILE A 49 -22.50 -7.62 13.26
CA ILE A 49 -23.71 -6.84 13.57
C ILE A 49 -24.17 -6.12 12.29
N ALA A 50 -25.48 -6.07 12.03
CA ALA A 50 -26.03 -5.40 10.86
C ALA A 50 -25.55 -3.94 10.72
N GLY A 51 -25.04 -3.59 9.55
CA GLY A 51 -24.47 -2.29 9.22
C GLY A 51 -23.68 -2.33 7.92
N GLU A 52 -22.85 -1.31 7.66
CA GLU A 52 -21.89 -1.34 6.55
C GLU A 52 -20.75 -2.32 6.87
N GLN A 53 -20.73 -3.42 6.14
CA GLN A 53 -19.75 -4.49 6.33
C GLN A 53 -19.16 -4.90 4.99
N TRP A 54 -17.94 -5.42 5.06
CA TRP A 54 -17.20 -5.92 3.90
C TRP A 54 -16.70 -7.32 4.22
N GLU A 55 -17.03 -8.28 3.38
CA GLU A 55 -16.50 -9.63 3.51
C GLU A 55 -15.13 -9.73 2.83
N VAL A 56 -14.13 -10.27 3.55
CA VAL A 56 -12.82 -10.59 2.98
C VAL A 56 -12.90 -11.94 2.29
N LEU A 57 -13.09 -11.94 0.99
CA LEU A 57 -13.24 -13.17 0.20
C LEU A 57 -11.91 -13.92 0.05
N ARG A 58 -10.80 -13.18 -0.13
CA ARG A 58 -9.48 -13.76 -0.40
C ARG A 58 -8.36 -12.80 -0.10
N GLY A 59 -7.23 -13.33 0.39
CA GLY A 59 -5.96 -12.62 0.49
C GLY A 59 -4.85 -13.36 -0.25
N ARG A 60 -3.97 -12.63 -0.94
CA ARG A 60 -2.76 -13.19 -1.55
C ARG A 60 -1.61 -12.20 -1.44
N LEU A 61 -0.47 -12.68 -1.04
CA LEU A 61 0.77 -11.91 -0.94
C LEU A 61 1.73 -12.32 -2.06
N LEU A 62 2.43 -11.34 -2.61
CA LEU A 62 3.52 -11.52 -3.55
C LEU A 62 4.70 -10.67 -3.10
N THR A 63 5.85 -11.28 -2.94
CA THR A 63 7.08 -10.57 -2.55
C THR A 63 8.14 -10.73 -3.63
N LYS A 64 8.73 -9.61 -4.03
CA LYS A 64 9.86 -9.57 -4.95
C LYS A 64 10.95 -8.65 -4.39
N PHE A 65 12.15 -9.18 -4.24
CA PHE A 65 13.28 -8.38 -3.81
C PHE A 65 13.68 -7.34 -4.87
N SER A 66 13.92 -6.11 -4.46
CA SER A 66 14.51 -5.06 -5.30
C SER A 66 15.28 -4.06 -4.44
N ASN A 67 16.46 -3.65 -4.93
CA ASN A 67 17.24 -2.56 -4.34
C ASN A 67 16.84 -1.18 -4.86
N SER A 68 15.78 -1.09 -5.64
CA SER A 68 15.34 0.16 -6.26
C SER A 68 14.57 1.06 -5.30
N ILE A 69 14.13 0.54 -4.17
CA ILE A 69 13.39 1.25 -3.12
C ILE A 69 13.79 0.68 -1.76
N ARG A 70 14.31 1.52 -0.86
CA ARG A 70 14.82 1.06 0.45
C ARG A 70 15.14 2.20 1.41
N ASN A 71 15.25 1.84 2.69
CA ASN A 71 16.11 2.47 3.67
C ASN A 71 17.31 1.54 3.88
N ASP A 72 18.52 2.07 4.03
CA ASP A 72 19.70 1.24 4.34
C ASP A 72 19.66 0.85 5.82
N PHE A 73 19.46 1.82 6.73
CA PHE A 73 19.42 1.57 8.19
C PHE A 73 18.20 2.17 8.87
N GLY A 74 17.75 3.37 8.48
CA GLY A 74 16.73 4.14 9.19
C GLY A 74 17.31 4.79 10.47
N PHE A 75 16.61 5.81 10.97
CA PHE A 75 17.09 6.64 12.09
C PHE A 75 16.69 6.10 13.47
N LEU A 76 15.85 5.07 13.55
CA LEU A 76 15.40 4.47 14.81
C LEU A 76 16.19 3.23 15.22
N ASN A 77 17.34 2.95 14.61
CA ASN A 77 18.14 1.78 14.97
C ASN A 77 19.44 2.15 15.67
N PRO A 78 19.46 2.30 17.01
CA PRO A 78 20.65 2.59 17.79
C PRO A 78 21.47 1.33 18.16
N SER A 79 21.21 0.17 17.55
CA SER A 79 21.84 -1.10 17.95
C SER A 79 23.33 -1.16 17.64
N GLU A 80 23.85 -0.26 16.83
CA GLU A 80 25.28 -0.10 16.57
C GLU A 80 25.74 1.31 16.92
N ASP A 81 26.79 1.41 17.73
CA ASP A 81 27.40 2.66 18.16
C ASP A 81 28.38 3.17 17.09
N THR A 82 27.91 3.33 15.86
CA THR A 82 28.72 3.79 14.72
C THR A 82 28.12 5.06 14.12
N GLU A 83 29.01 6.04 13.85
CA GLU A 83 28.61 7.19 13.01
C GLU A 83 28.27 6.70 11.61
N ARG A 84 27.07 7.09 11.12
CA ARG A 84 26.59 6.75 9.79
C ARG A 84 26.39 8.00 8.94
N ASP A 85 26.54 7.85 7.64
CA ASP A 85 26.15 8.91 6.70
C ASP A 85 24.63 9.20 6.89
N PRO A 86 24.23 10.44 7.18
CA PRO A 86 22.83 10.82 7.30
C PRO A 86 21.96 10.38 6.11
N ALA A 87 22.55 10.27 4.93
CA ALA A 87 21.84 9.78 3.74
C ALA A 87 21.44 8.30 3.83
N GLU A 88 22.08 7.49 4.67
CA GLU A 88 21.74 6.07 4.88
C GLU A 88 20.57 5.89 5.85
N LEU A 89 20.23 6.93 6.61
CA LEU A 89 19.14 6.91 7.59
C LEU A 89 17.77 7.24 7.01
N VAL A 90 17.72 7.72 5.77
CA VAL A 90 16.52 8.20 5.09
C VAL A 90 16.17 7.35 3.88
N PHE A 91 14.94 7.52 3.43
CA PHE A 91 14.39 6.83 2.26
C PHE A 91 15.15 7.17 0.97
N ARG A 92 15.39 6.14 0.15
CA ARG A 92 15.99 6.23 -1.18
C ARG A 92 15.16 5.45 -2.20
N GLN A 93 15.03 6.00 -3.40
CA GLN A 93 14.40 5.27 -4.51
C GLN A 93 15.01 5.63 -5.87
N ARG A 94 14.97 4.63 -6.75
CA ARG A 94 15.14 4.80 -8.21
C ARG A 94 13.76 4.79 -8.85
N GLY A 95 13.04 5.90 -8.77
CA GLY A 95 11.61 5.98 -9.08
C GLY A 95 11.22 5.38 -10.43
N GLN A 96 12.01 5.64 -11.50
CA GLN A 96 11.75 5.06 -12.82
C GLN A 96 11.86 3.53 -12.84
N GLN A 97 12.80 2.96 -12.08
CA GLN A 97 12.96 1.51 -12.00
C GLN A 97 11.81 0.89 -11.20
N VAL A 98 11.47 1.47 -10.05
CA VAL A 98 10.31 1.05 -9.26
C VAL A 98 9.03 1.05 -10.12
N PHE A 99 8.80 2.11 -10.87
CA PHE A 99 7.65 2.23 -11.76
C PHE A 99 7.57 1.08 -12.79
N LYS A 100 8.70 0.78 -13.45
CA LYS A 100 8.80 -0.29 -14.45
C LYS A 100 8.59 -1.70 -13.87
N GLU A 101 9.01 -1.91 -12.63
CA GLU A 101 8.90 -3.21 -11.96
C GLU A 101 7.51 -3.42 -11.34
N VAL A 102 6.98 -2.40 -10.66
CA VAL A 102 5.76 -2.53 -9.85
C VAL A 102 4.50 -2.55 -10.70
N CYS A 103 4.38 -1.66 -11.71
CA CYS A 103 3.14 -1.56 -12.47
C CYS A 103 2.71 -2.89 -13.12
N PRO A 104 3.55 -3.58 -13.92
CA PRO A 104 3.14 -4.83 -14.53
C PRO A 104 2.94 -5.95 -13.50
N MET A 105 3.72 -5.97 -12.42
CA MET A 105 3.58 -6.95 -11.35
C MET A 105 2.23 -6.83 -10.64
N VAL A 106 1.81 -5.61 -10.31
CA VAL A 106 0.52 -5.37 -9.62
C VAL A 106 -0.66 -5.67 -10.54
N VAL A 107 -0.60 -5.26 -11.82
CA VAL A 107 -1.64 -5.59 -12.81
C VAL A 107 -1.79 -7.11 -12.93
N GLY A 108 -0.69 -7.85 -13.08
CA GLY A 108 -0.71 -9.32 -13.13
C GLY A 108 -1.30 -9.93 -11.87
N HIS A 109 -0.88 -9.43 -10.69
CA HIS A 109 -1.36 -9.92 -9.40
C HIS A 109 -2.88 -9.69 -9.21
N ILE A 110 -3.40 -8.52 -9.59
CA ILE A 110 -4.84 -8.23 -9.53
C ILE A 110 -5.61 -9.16 -10.49
N ASN A 111 -5.16 -9.28 -11.75
CA ASN A 111 -5.83 -10.12 -12.74
C ASN A 111 -5.88 -11.59 -12.31
N GLU A 112 -4.79 -12.12 -11.72
CA GLU A 112 -4.78 -13.48 -11.16
C GLU A 112 -5.80 -13.65 -10.02
N GLN A 113 -6.01 -12.61 -9.18
CA GLN A 113 -7.02 -12.66 -8.13
C GLN A 113 -8.45 -12.63 -8.70
N LEU A 114 -8.71 -11.77 -9.67
CA LEU A 114 -10.00 -11.70 -10.35
C LEU A 114 -10.33 -13.03 -11.04
N GLN A 115 -9.38 -13.59 -11.75
CA GLN A 115 -9.54 -14.91 -12.39
C GLN A 115 -9.86 -16.00 -11.36
N ALA A 116 -9.15 -16.04 -10.24
CA ALA A 116 -9.38 -17.02 -9.18
C ALA A 116 -10.74 -16.90 -8.49
N LEU A 117 -11.35 -15.71 -8.54
CA LEU A 117 -12.70 -15.44 -8.05
C LEU A 117 -13.77 -15.52 -9.15
N SER A 118 -13.38 -15.83 -10.39
CA SER A 118 -14.26 -15.81 -11.57
C SER A 118 -14.95 -14.46 -11.78
N LEU A 119 -14.22 -13.36 -11.52
CA LEU A 119 -14.68 -11.98 -11.67
C LEU A 119 -14.02 -11.32 -12.87
N GLU A 120 -14.80 -10.53 -13.61
CA GLU A 120 -14.27 -9.57 -14.58
C GLU A 120 -13.94 -8.24 -13.89
N ALA A 121 -12.94 -7.52 -14.39
CA ALA A 121 -12.53 -6.24 -13.82
C ALA A 121 -13.69 -5.21 -13.79
N SER A 122 -14.58 -5.27 -14.77
CA SER A 122 -15.79 -4.42 -14.86
C SER A 122 -16.83 -4.66 -13.78
N GLN A 123 -16.77 -5.79 -13.07
CA GLN A 123 -17.66 -6.14 -11.95
C GLN A 123 -17.12 -5.58 -10.61
N VAL A 124 -15.86 -5.13 -10.58
CA VAL A 124 -15.25 -4.55 -9.39
C VAL A 124 -15.63 -3.08 -9.28
N ARG A 125 -16.29 -2.73 -8.20
CA ARG A 125 -16.73 -1.34 -7.97
C ARG A 125 -15.59 -0.39 -7.70
N ARG A 126 -14.53 -0.83 -6.96
CA ARG A 126 -13.41 0.02 -6.56
C ARG A 126 -12.11 -0.74 -6.43
N PHE A 127 -11.03 -0.11 -6.87
CA PHE A 127 -9.64 -0.53 -6.68
C PHE A 127 -8.94 0.41 -5.70
N TRP A 128 -8.77 -0.03 -4.46
CA TRP A 128 -8.03 0.71 -3.43
C TRP A 128 -6.53 0.45 -3.58
N LEU A 129 -5.91 1.21 -4.47
CA LEU A 129 -4.48 1.07 -4.74
C LEU A 129 -3.66 1.80 -3.69
N HIS A 130 -2.47 1.26 -3.38
CA HIS A 130 -1.52 1.95 -2.52
C HIS A 130 -1.17 3.34 -3.06
N GLN A 131 -1.27 4.36 -2.23
CA GLN A 131 -1.13 5.76 -2.61
C GLN A 131 0.34 6.20 -2.67
N ALA A 132 1.13 5.60 -3.58
CA ALA A 132 2.53 5.92 -3.76
C ALA A 132 2.78 7.02 -4.81
N ASN A 133 2.06 6.95 -5.93
CA ASN A 133 2.24 7.87 -7.07
C ASN A 133 0.99 7.85 -7.95
N LEU A 134 0.44 9.03 -8.26
CA LEU A 134 -0.78 9.17 -9.07
C LEU A 134 -0.66 8.49 -10.45
N LYS A 135 0.44 8.73 -11.17
CA LYS A 135 0.64 8.13 -12.51
C LYS A 135 0.76 6.60 -12.45
N MET A 136 1.36 6.07 -11.37
CA MET A 136 1.45 4.63 -11.13
C MET A 136 0.05 4.04 -10.94
N ASN A 137 -0.76 4.64 -10.07
CA ASN A 137 -2.13 4.19 -9.81
C ASN A 137 -3.00 4.23 -11.08
N GLN A 138 -2.91 5.32 -11.85
CA GLN A 138 -3.62 5.44 -13.12
C GLN A 138 -3.22 4.36 -14.12
N LEU A 139 -1.91 4.04 -14.21
CA LEU A 139 -1.42 3.02 -15.13
C LEU A 139 -1.84 1.61 -14.70
N ILE A 140 -1.78 1.31 -13.39
CA ILE A 140 -2.23 0.04 -12.83
C ILE A 140 -3.73 -0.14 -13.09
N ALA A 141 -4.55 0.83 -12.71
CA ALA A 141 -6.00 0.75 -12.91
C ALA A 141 -6.37 0.64 -14.40
N LYS A 142 -5.71 1.42 -15.27
CA LYS A 142 -5.87 1.28 -16.73
C LYS A 142 -5.45 -0.11 -17.23
N GLY A 143 -4.37 -0.68 -16.70
CA GLY A 143 -3.90 -2.00 -17.08
C GLY A 143 -4.87 -3.13 -16.69
N VAL A 144 -5.58 -2.98 -15.58
CA VAL A 144 -6.60 -3.93 -15.11
C VAL A 144 -7.93 -3.75 -15.86
N LEU A 145 -8.40 -2.50 -16.01
CA LEU A 145 -9.70 -2.18 -16.61
C LEU A 145 -9.69 -2.14 -18.15
N GLY A 146 -8.50 -2.06 -18.79
CA GLY A 146 -8.37 -1.83 -20.24
C GLY A 146 -8.72 -0.41 -20.69
N ARG A 147 -9.13 0.48 -19.77
CA ARG A 147 -9.50 1.88 -19.98
C ARG A 147 -9.06 2.76 -18.82
N VAL A 148 -9.15 4.07 -18.99
CA VAL A 148 -8.93 4.99 -17.87
C VAL A 148 -10.07 4.83 -16.88
N PRO A 149 -9.78 4.62 -15.57
CA PRO A 149 -10.80 4.58 -14.53
C PRO A 149 -11.43 5.97 -14.32
N ASP A 150 -12.64 6.00 -13.79
CA ASP A 150 -13.17 7.22 -13.18
C ASP A 150 -12.69 7.36 -11.71
N GLU A 151 -13.01 8.51 -11.09
CA GLU A 151 -12.57 8.81 -9.72
C GLU A 151 -13.15 7.85 -8.68
N ASP A 152 -14.36 7.34 -8.90
CA ASP A 152 -15.01 6.40 -8.01
C ASP A 152 -14.43 4.98 -8.12
N GLU A 153 -13.92 4.60 -9.29
CA GLU A 153 -13.33 3.27 -9.52
C GLU A 153 -11.91 3.16 -8.94
N ALA A 154 -11.11 4.22 -8.99
CA ALA A 154 -9.75 4.25 -8.45
C ALA A 154 -9.52 5.55 -7.65
N PRO A 155 -10.06 5.64 -6.43
CA PRO A 155 -9.97 6.85 -5.60
C PRO A 155 -8.53 7.25 -5.29
N VAL A 156 -8.29 8.55 -5.25
CA VAL A 156 -6.98 9.17 -4.98
C VAL A 156 -7.09 10.06 -3.76
N ILE A 157 -6.14 9.92 -2.83
CA ILE A 157 -6.03 10.75 -1.63
C ILE A 157 -4.65 11.39 -1.48
N LEU A 158 -3.78 11.24 -2.48
CA LEU A 158 -2.39 11.71 -2.48
C LEU A 158 -2.27 13.22 -2.31
N ASP A 159 -3.21 13.98 -2.84
CA ASP A 159 -3.26 15.45 -2.73
C ASP A 159 -3.55 15.94 -1.31
N ARG A 160 -4.13 15.08 -0.47
CA ARG A 160 -4.55 15.40 0.89
C ARG A 160 -3.63 14.83 1.97
N TYR A 161 -3.13 13.62 1.76
CA TYR A 161 -2.42 12.85 2.79
C TYR A 161 -1.03 12.36 2.35
N ALA A 162 -0.66 12.55 1.08
CA ALA A 162 0.55 11.97 0.48
C ALA A 162 0.58 10.43 0.61
N ASN A 163 1.76 9.82 0.63
CA ASN A 163 1.92 8.38 0.85
C ASN A 163 2.02 8.11 2.35
N THR A 164 0.99 7.54 2.93
CA THR A 164 0.89 7.20 4.36
C THR A 164 1.32 5.76 4.66
N SER A 165 2.06 5.11 3.77
CA SER A 165 2.53 3.73 3.90
C SER A 165 1.37 2.72 4.01
N SER A 166 1.11 2.16 5.19
CA SER A 166 0.06 1.15 5.41
C SER A 166 -1.24 1.72 5.99
N ALA A 167 -1.26 3.01 6.33
CA ALA A 167 -2.43 3.69 6.90
C ALA A 167 -3.37 4.25 5.85
#